data_568e3249fb6fd58e6cc509c06d02f544
#
_entry.id   568e3249fb6fd58e6cc509c06d02f544
#
_cell.length_a   1.000
_cell.length_b   1.000
_cell.length_c   1.000
_cell.angle_alpha   90.00
_cell.angle_beta   90.00
_cell.angle_gamma   90.00
#
_symmetry.space_group_name_H-M   'P 1'
#
loop_
_entity.id
_entity.type
_entity.pdbx_description
1 polymer ?
#
loop_
_entity_poly.entity_id
_entity_poly.type
_entity_poly.pdbx_seq_one_letter_code
_entity_poly.pdbx_strand_id
1 'polypeptide(L)'
;MRLLGFADTEPVAERFGQDPLGVEGLLIDAGCNGWATRASFAGSGGWSLTVAGRAENERLLAEELNAAGAHQPVTAVQAEFSPVNNDVVAACSKLQLQWISGRRQQNDGIDEETQLTFTRALTALRALKARLTAVLPRFSGYTKRLEQAVANAATDPGWYTATDRDSFHRIWFEVHEDLIATLGIRR
;
A
#
# COMPACT_ATOMS: atom_id res chain seq x y z
N MET A 1 -0.20 -2.66 -9.82
CA MET A 1 -1.43 -2.06 -10.42
C MET A 1 -2.60 -2.00 -9.44
N ARG A 2 -3.03 -3.11 -8.81
CA ARG A 2 -4.18 -3.08 -7.86
C ARG A 2 -4.01 -2.03 -6.76
N LEU A 3 -2.83 -1.96 -6.15
CA LEU A 3 -2.53 -1.08 -5.00
C LEU A 3 -2.31 0.38 -5.42
N LEU A 4 -1.74 0.61 -6.60
CA LEU A 4 -1.45 1.95 -7.12
C LEU A 4 -2.64 2.57 -7.86
N GLY A 5 -3.59 1.75 -8.32
CA GLY A 5 -4.73 2.15 -9.13
C GLY A 5 -4.35 2.47 -10.57
N PHE A 6 -3.62 3.56 -10.76
CA PHE A 6 -3.03 4.01 -12.03
C PHE A 6 -1.57 4.34 -11.83
N ALA A 7 -0.67 3.78 -12.65
CA ALA A 7 0.76 4.06 -12.58
C ALA A 7 1.45 3.76 -13.92
N ASP A 8 2.53 4.48 -14.19
CA ASP A 8 3.44 4.13 -15.28
C ASP A 8 4.28 2.88 -14.90
N THR A 9 5.03 2.37 -15.84
CA THR A 9 5.85 1.15 -15.71
C THR A 9 6.91 1.28 -14.62
N GLU A 10 7.67 2.40 -14.60
CA GLU A 10 8.72 2.60 -13.61
C GLU A 10 8.25 2.52 -12.15
N PRO A 11 7.18 3.23 -11.72
CA PRO A 11 6.66 3.09 -10.36
C PRO A 11 6.22 1.67 -10.01
N VAL A 12 5.74 0.91 -10.98
CA VAL A 12 5.39 -0.52 -10.76
C VAL A 12 6.63 -1.36 -10.59
N ALA A 13 7.64 -1.17 -11.44
CA ALA A 13 8.90 -1.88 -11.38
C ALA A 13 9.64 -1.59 -10.06
N GLU A 14 9.75 -0.34 -9.69
CA GLU A 14 10.37 0.11 -8.44
C GLU A 14 9.67 -0.50 -7.21
N ARG A 15 8.33 -0.52 -7.22
CA ARG A 15 7.53 -1.08 -6.12
C ARG A 15 7.87 -2.53 -5.81
N PHE A 16 8.23 -3.31 -6.82
CA PHE A 16 8.54 -4.74 -6.71
C PHE A 16 10.02 -5.07 -6.87
N GLY A 17 10.88 -4.06 -7.05
CA GLY A 17 12.31 -4.25 -7.27
C GLY A 17 12.61 -5.05 -8.55
N GLN A 18 11.80 -4.85 -9.59
CA GLN A 18 11.89 -5.53 -10.87
C GLN A 18 12.51 -4.64 -11.95
N ASP A 19 13.04 -5.26 -13.00
CA ASP A 19 13.50 -4.53 -14.18
C ASP A 19 12.33 -3.87 -14.93
N PRO A 20 12.39 -2.55 -15.23
CA PRO A 20 11.31 -1.86 -15.93
C PRO A 20 10.94 -2.46 -17.28
N LEU A 21 11.91 -2.92 -18.07
CA LEU A 21 11.65 -3.54 -19.38
C LEU A 21 10.88 -4.86 -19.24
N GLY A 22 11.23 -5.67 -18.24
CA GLY A 22 10.48 -6.89 -17.93
C GLY A 22 9.06 -6.60 -17.47
N VAL A 23 8.87 -5.57 -16.65
CA VAL A 23 7.53 -5.13 -16.19
C VAL A 23 6.70 -4.57 -17.34
N GLU A 24 7.28 -3.79 -18.26
CA GLU A 24 6.57 -3.30 -19.46
C GLU A 24 6.05 -4.48 -20.30
N GLY A 25 6.87 -5.50 -20.53
CA GLY A 25 6.45 -6.72 -21.22
C GLY A 25 5.25 -7.38 -20.55
N LEU A 26 5.29 -7.56 -19.24
CA LEU A 26 4.18 -8.14 -18.46
C LEU A 26 2.90 -7.29 -18.53
N LEU A 27 3.03 -5.96 -18.54
CA LEU A 27 1.89 -5.05 -18.64
C LEU A 27 1.28 -5.08 -20.06
N ILE A 28 2.11 -5.19 -21.11
CA ILE A 28 1.64 -5.37 -22.49
C ILE A 28 0.87 -6.70 -22.61
N ASP A 29 1.42 -7.80 -22.10
CA ASP A 29 0.76 -9.10 -22.11
C ASP A 29 -0.56 -9.06 -21.34
N ALA A 30 -0.60 -8.40 -20.20
CA ALA A 30 -1.84 -8.16 -19.46
C ALA A 30 -2.84 -7.32 -20.28
N GLY A 31 -2.36 -6.36 -21.04
CA GLY A 31 -3.18 -5.59 -21.99
C GLY A 31 -3.77 -6.46 -23.09
N CYS A 32 -2.97 -7.33 -23.72
CA CYS A 32 -3.42 -8.26 -24.76
C CYS A 32 -4.49 -9.24 -24.24
N ASN A 33 -4.39 -9.62 -22.95
CA ASN A 33 -5.41 -10.47 -22.30
C ASN A 33 -6.63 -9.67 -21.78
N GLY A 34 -6.68 -8.37 -21.99
CA GLY A 34 -7.77 -7.51 -21.53
C GLY A 34 -7.78 -7.29 -20.00
N TRP A 35 -6.70 -7.64 -19.30
CA TRP A 35 -6.57 -7.46 -17.83
C TRP A 35 -6.08 -6.09 -17.44
N ALA A 36 -5.31 -5.43 -18.31
CA ALA A 36 -4.84 -4.06 -18.12
C ALA A 36 -5.22 -3.17 -19.30
N THR A 37 -5.30 -1.88 -19.05
CA THR A 37 -5.46 -0.87 -20.10
C THR A 37 -4.44 0.23 -19.88
N ARG A 38 -3.87 0.73 -20.98
CA ARG A 38 -3.00 1.92 -20.96
C ARG A 38 -3.83 3.14 -21.33
N ALA A 39 -3.71 4.19 -20.54
CA ALA A 39 -4.33 5.47 -20.82
C ALA A 39 -3.30 6.58 -20.66
N SER A 40 -3.50 7.69 -21.39
CA SER A 40 -2.74 8.92 -21.19
C SER A 40 -3.71 10.07 -20.90
N PHE A 41 -3.36 10.84 -19.88
CA PHE A 41 -4.13 12.02 -19.48
C PHE A 41 -3.16 13.15 -19.09
N ALA A 42 -3.39 14.35 -19.61
CA ALA A 42 -2.59 15.53 -19.29
C ALA A 42 -1.06 15.34 -19.43
N GLY A 43 -0.62 14.58 -20.42
CA GLY A 43 0.81 14.32 -20.68
C GLY A 43 1.43 13.19 -19.85
N SER A 44 0.68 12.57 -18.94
CA SER A 44 1.11 11.40 -18.17
C SER A 44 0.48 10.15 -18.73
N GLY A 45 1.29 9.12 -19.04
CA GLY A 45 0.84 7.79 -19.42
C GLY A 45 0.81 6.85 -18.23
N GLY A 46 -0.03 5.82 -18.27
CA GLY A 46 -0.02 4.80 -17.23
C GLY A 46 -0.99 3.66 -17.49
N TRP A 47 -0.84 2.64 -16.70
CA TRP A 47 -1.62 1.41 -16.73
C TRP A 47 -2.64 1.38 -15.59
N SER A 48 -3.76 0.74 -15.81
CA SER A 48 -4.73 0.40 -14.77
C SER A 48 -5.34 -0.97 -15.03
N LEU A 49 -5.82 -1.65 -13.98
CA LEU A 49 -6.54 -2.90 -14.14
C LEU A 49 -7.96 -2.65 -14.67
N THR A 50 -8.37 -3.47 -15.63
CA THR A 50 -9.77 -3.60 -16.03
C THR A 50 -10.58 -4.37 -14.96
N VAL A 51 -11.89 -4.47 -15.13
CA VAL A 51 -12.74 -5.35 -14.29
C VAL A 51 -12.26 -6.80 -14.39
N ALA A 52 -11.96 -7.28 -15.61
CA ALA A 52 -11.40 -8.62 -15.85
C ALA A 52 -10.04 -8.79 -15.18
N GLY A 53 -9.16 -7.78 -15.24
CA GLY A 53 -7.86 -7.81 -14.60
C GLY A 53 -7.93 -7.83 -13.07
N ARG A 54 -8.93 -7.18 -12.47
CA ARG A 54 -9.16 -7.29 -11.02
C ARG A 54 -9.58 -8.71 -10.64
N ALA A 55 -10.50 -9.31 -11.39
CA ALA A 55 -10.95 -10.68 -11.18
C ALA A 55 -9.79 -11.69 -11.33
N GLU A 56 -8.94 -11.51 -12.36
CA GLU A 56 -7.76 -12.34 -12.56
C GLU A 56 -6.74 -12.16 -11.41
N ASN A 57 -6.51 -10.94 -10.97
CA ASN A 57 -5.64 -10.69 -9.81
C ASN A 57 -6.19 -11.38 -8.54
N GLU A 58 -7.50 -11.32 -8.29
CA GLU A 58 -8.12 -12.01 -7.15
C GLU A 58 -7.97 -13.52 -7.25
N ARG A 59 -8.12 -14.10 -8.44
CA ARG A 59 -7.90 -15.52 -8.70
C ARG A 59 -6.45 -15.92 -8.40
N LEU A 60 -5.48 -15.15 -8.91
CA LEU A 60 -4.04 -15.40 -8.67
C LEU A 60 -3.66 -15.29 -7.19
N LEU A 61 -4.21 -14.31 -6.48
CA LEU A 61 -3.97 -14.15 -5.04
C LEU A 61 -4.53 -15.33 -4.24
N ALA A 62 -5.72 -15.82 -4.61
CA ALA A 62 -6.30 -17.01 -3.98
C ALA A 62 -5.48 -18.28 -4.27
N GLU A 63 -4.96 -18.43 -5.48
CA GLU A 63 -4.07 -19.54 -5.83
C GLU A 63 -2.76 -19.48 -5.06
N GLU A 64 -2.11 -18.32 -4.98
CA GLU A 64 -0.89 -18.10 -4.19
C GLU A 64 -1.13 -18.46 -2.71
N LEU A 65 -2.21 -17.93 -2.13
CA LEU A 65 -2.58 -18.19 -0.74
C LEU A 65 -2.79 -19.68 -0.46
N ASN A 66 -3.50 -20.38 -1.35
CA ASN A 66 -3.75 -21.80 -1.24
C ASN A 66 -2.48 -22.63 -1.43
N ALA A 67 -1.67 -22.32 -2.44
CA ALA A 67 -0.42 -23.02 -2.72
C ALA A 67 0.59 -22.90 -1.56
N ALA A 68 0.61 -21.76 -0.91
CA ALA A 68 1.45 -21.52 0.27
C ALA A 68 0.87 -22.12 1.57
N GLY A 69 -0.37 -22.63 1.57
CA GLY A 69 -1.06 -23.05 2.81
C GLY A 69 -1.21 -21.90 3.82
N ALA A 70 -1.26 -20.65 3.34
CA ALA A 70 -1.05 -19.46 4.15
C ALA A 70 -2.35 -18.82 4.69
N HIS A 71 -3.50 -19.41 4.46
CA HIS A 71 -4.78 -18.83 4.85
C HIS A 71 -4.85 -18.50 6.35
N GLN A 72 -4.53 -19.47 7.21
CA GLN A 72 -4.58 -19.29 8.67
C GLN A 72 -3.57 -18.24 9.17
N PRO A 73 -2.27 -18.29 8.80
CA PRO A 73 -1.31 -17.27 9.22
C PRO A 73 -1.70 -15.84 8.76
N VAL A 74 -2.17 -15.67 7.51
CA VAL A 74 -2.56 -14.36 7.00
C VAL A 74 -3.84 -13.85 7.68
N THR A 75 -4.81 -14.72 7.95
CA THR A 75 -6.02 -14.36 8.72
C THR A 75 -5.67 -13.90 10.14
N ALA A 76 -4.75 -14.59 10.82
CA ALA A 76 -4.29 -14.19 12.14
C ALA A 76 -3.60 -12.82 12.11
N VAL A 77 -2.74 -12.57 11.11
CA VAL A 77 -2.12 -11.27 10.92
C VAL A 77 -3.15 -10.18 10.65
N GLN A 78 -4.15 -10.43 9.80
CA GLN A 78 -5.22 -9.48 9.53
C GLN A 78 -6.02 -9.12 10.79
N ALA A 79 -6.31 -10.09 11.65
CA ALA A 79 -7.01 -9.86 12.91
C ALA A 79 -6.21 -8.95 13.87
N GLU A 80 -4.88 -9.14 13.94
CA GLU A 80 -3.99 -8.30 14.74
C GLU A 80 -3.76 -6.91 14.10
N PHE A 81 -3.75 -6.83 12.79
CA PHE A 81 -3.58 -5.59 12.04
C PHE A 81 -4.81 -4.66 12.14
N SER A 82 -6.02 -5.21 12.14
CA SER A 82 -7.27 -4.45 12.06
C SER A 82 -7.43 -3.37 13.14
N PRO A 83 -7.20 -3.62 14.44
CA PRO A 83 -7.32 -2.56 15.45
C PRO A 83 -6.28 -1.44 15.24
N VAL A 84 -5.04 -1.79 14.89
CA VAL A 84 -4.00 -0.81 14.60
C VAL A 84 -4.36 0.02 13.37
N ASN A 85 -4.95 -0.60 12.35
CA ASN A 85 -5.44 0.11 11.17
C ASN A 85 -6.50 1.16 11.52
N ASN A 86 -7.43 0.84 12.43
CA ASN A 86 -8.44 1.80 12.88
C ASN A 86 -7.81 3.04 13.53
N ASP A 87 -6.79 2.84 14.37
CA ASP A 87 -6.07 3.93 15.02
C ASP A 87 -5.33 4.79 13.99
N VAL A 88 -4.66 4.18 13.00
CA VAL A 88 -3.97 4.90 11.92
C VAL A 88 -4.95 5.69 11.06
N VAL A 89 -6.08 5.11 10.69
CA VAL A 89 -7.12 5.81 9.90
C VAL A 89 -7.66 7.01 10.66
N ALA A 90 -7.91 6.87 11.97
CA ALA A 90 -8.36 7.98 12.82
C ALA A 90 -7.30 9.09 12.90
N ALA A 91 -6.02 8.74 13.08
CA ALA A 91 -4.91 9.69 13.14
C ALA A 91 -4.73 10.44 11.80
N CYS A 92 -4.76 9.73 10.67
CA CYS A 92 -4.69 10.33 9.34
C CYS A 92 -5.86 11.29 9.09
N SER A 93 -7.08 10.88 9.42
CA SER A 93 -8.28 11.70 9.27
C SER A 93 -8.20 12.98 10.12
N LYS A 94 -7.73 12.87 11.38
CA LYS A 94 -7.50 14.00 12.27
C LYS A 94 -6.54 15.02 11.64
N LEU A 95 -5.40 14.56 11.11
CA LEU A 95 -4.41 15.43 10.46
C LEU A 95 -4.97 16.10 9.21
N GLN A 96 -5.62 15.34 8.33
CA GLN A 96 -6.20 15.88 7.10
C GLN A 96 -7.25 16.95 7.38
N LEU A 97 -8.13 16.73 8.36
CA LEU A 97 -9.14 17.70 8.78
C LEU A 97 -8.52 18.97 9.37
N GLN A 98 -7.42 18.87 10.13
CA GLN A 98 -6.70 20.01 10.67
C GLN A 98 -6.10 20.88 9.55
N TRP A 99 -5.53 20.28 8.50
CA TRP A 99 -4.98 21.01 7.36
C TRP A 99 -6.06 21.64 6.49
N ILE A 100 -7.12 20.89 6.14
CA ILE A 100 -8.24 21.40 5.33
C ILE A 100 -8.96 22.56 6.03
N SER A 101 -9.09 22.50 7.35
CA SER A 101 -9.73 23.56 8.15
C SER A 101 -8.86 24.78 8.41
N GLY A 102 -7.60 24.78 7.95
CA GLY A 102 -6.62 25.84 8.21
C GLY A 102 -6.19 25.96 9.68
N ARG A 103 -6.60 25.01 10.54
CA ARG A 103 -6.20 24.98 11.96
C ARG A 103 -4.73 24.63 12.14
N ARG A 104 -4.10 24.11 11.10
CA ARG A 104 -2.70 23.72 11.08
C ARG A 104 -2.14 23.95 9.67
N GLN A 105 -0.89 24.46 9.60
CA GLN A 105 -0.16 24.53 8.34
C GLN A 105 0.61 23.23 8.13
N GLN A 106 0.95 22.90 6.87
CA GLN A 106 1.70 21.68 6.56
C GLN A 106 3.06 21.60 7.26
N ASN A 107 3.65 22.75 7.62
CA ASN A 107 4.94 22.82 8.32
C ASN A 107 4.82 22.74 9.84
N ASP A 108 3.62 22.78 10.40
CA ASP A 108 3.44 22.57 11.84
C ASP A 108 3.70 21.10 12.16
N GLY A 109 4.54 20.82 13.15
CA GLY A 109 4.77 19.45 13.62
C GLY A 109 3.46 18.77 14.01
N ILE A 110 3.40 17.46 14.09
CA ILE A 110 2.22 16.74 14.59
C ILE A 110 2.25 16.62 16.12
N ASP A 111 1.07 16.49 16.74
CA ASP A 111 1.00 16.29 18.19
C ASP A 111 1.56 14.93 18.60
N GLU A 112 2.05 14.85 19.86
CA GLU A 112 2.72 13.67 20.40
C GLU A 112 1.85 12.41 20.34
N GLU A 113 0.54 12.52 20.61
CA GLU A 113 -0.40 11.41 20.55
C GLU A 113 -0.47 10.81 19.14
N THR A 114 -0.58 11.68 18.13
CA THR A 114 -0.62 11.29 16.72
C THR A 114 0.71 10.67 16.29
N GLN A 115 1.84 11.24 16.71
CA GLN A 115 3.17 10.69 16.43
C GLN A 115 3.35 9.30 17.06
N LEU A 116 2.88 9.13 18.29
CA LEU A 116 2.93 7.86 19.00
C LEU A 116 2.09 6.79 18.28
N THR A 117 0.94 7.17 17.72
CA THR A 117 0.09 6.26 16.94
C THR A 117 0.85 5.72 15.71
N PHE A 118 1.51 6.56 14.94
CA PHE A 118 2.32 6.11 13.79
C PHE A 118 3.52 5.25 14.20
N THR A 119 4.16 5.58 15.32
CA THR A 119 5.27 4.80 15.86
C THR A 119 4.81 3.40 16.30
N ARG A 120 3.68 3.31 16.98
CA ARG A 120 3.05 2.03 17.39
C ARG A 120 2.65 1.20 16.17
N ALA A 121 2.07 1.82 15.16
CA ALA A 121 1.70 1.16 13.92
C ALA A 121 2.91 0.56 13.20
N LEU A 122 3.99 1.32 13.06
CA LEU A 122 5.24 0.81 12.46
C LEU A 122 5.82 -0.35 13.28
N THR A 123 5.78 -0.26 14.61
CA THR A 123 6.25 -1.33 15.49
C THR A 123 5.39 -2.59 15.35
N ALA A 124 4.07 -2.45 15.29
CA ALA A 124 3.16 -3.56 15.04
C ALA A 124 3.44 -4.22 13.69
N LEU A 125 3.59 -3.44 12.62
CA LEU A 125 3.87 -4.01 11.30
C LEU A 125 5.23 -4.74 11.26
N ARG A 126 6.25 -4.24 11.96
CA ARG A 126 7.54 -4.94 12.11
C ARG A 126 7.37 -6.32 12.74
N ALA A 127 6.53 -6.45 13.77
CA ALA A 127 6.24 -7.71 14.42
C ALA A 127 5.47 -8.68 13.50
N LEU A 128 4.55 -8.16 12.68
CA LEU A 128 3.75 -8.97 11.76
C LEU A 128 4.53 -9.38 10.49
N LYS A 129 5.51 -8.56 10.07
CA LYS A 129 6.28 -8.75 8.83
C LYS A 129 6.89 -10.15 8.73
N ALA A 130 7.55 -10.63 9.77
CA ALA A 130 8.24 -11.92 9.74
C ALA A 130 7.28 -13.07 9.42
N ARG A 131 6.08 -13.04 10.00
CA ARG A 131 5.01 -14.03 9.77
C ARG A 131 4.45 -13.97 8.35
N LEU A 132 4.22 -12.75 7.83
CA LEU A 132 3.75 -12.55 6.46
C LEU A 132 4.78 -12.99 5.43
N THR A 133 6.02 -12.54 5.57
CA THR A 133 7.07 -12.80 4.57
C THR A 133 7.56 -14.24 4.58
N ALA A 134 7.37 -14.96 5.68
CA ALA A 134 7.66 -16.40 5.75
C ALA A 134 6.75 -17.22 4.83
N VAL A 135 5.52 -16.79 4.62
CA VAL A 135 4.53 -17.51 3.80
C VAL A 135 4.27 -16.82 2.44
N LEU A 136 4.32 -15.50 2.39
CA LEU A 136 4.10 -14.69 1.19
C LEU A 136 5.20 -13.63 1.06
N PRO A 137 6.33 -13.93 0.39
CA PRO A 137 7.50 -13.03 0.29
C PRO A 137 7.19 -11.65 -0.30
N ARG A 138 6.13 -11.51 -1.11
CA ARG A 138 5.71 -10.23 -1.72
C ARG A 138 5.32 -9.15 -0.72
N PHE A 139 5.02 -9.50 0.54
CA PHE A 139 4.84 -8.54 1.63
C PHE A 139 6.14 -7.90 2.13
N SER A 140 7.29 -8.27 1.57
CA SER A 140 8.56 -7.58 1.83
C SER A 140 8.51 -6.12 1.32
N GLY A 141 9.33 -5.26 1.90
CA GLY A 141 9.47 -3.87 1.43
C GLY A 141 8.56 -2.85 2.12
N TYR A 142 7.35 -3.20 2.57
CA TYR A 142 6.45 -2.26 3.24
C TYR A 142 7.07 -1.57 4.45
N THR A 143 7.71 -2.34 5.33
CA THR A 143 8.33 -1.80 6.55
C THR A 143 9.42 -0.80 6.22
N LYS A 144 10.29 -1.09 5.24
CA LYS A 144 11.36 -0.17 4.82
C LYS A 144 10.79 1.14 4.27
N ARG A 145 9.75 1.08 3.45
CA ARG A 145 9.09 2.28 2.90
C ARG A 145 8.44 3.12 4.00
N LEU A 146 7.77 2.48 4.98
CA LEU A 146 7.19 3.17 6.14
C LEU A 146 8.26 3.84 7.02
N GLU A 147 9.38 3.16 7.25
CA GLU A 147 10.53 3.72 7.98
C GLU A 147 11.07 4.98 7.28
N GLN A 148 11.18 4.94 5.96
CA GLN A 148 11.61 6.09 5.18
C GLN A 148 10.59 7.23 5.25
N ALA A 149 9.29 6.94 5.17
CA ALA A 149 8.25 7.95 5.31
C ALA A 149 8.30 8.62 6.70
N VAL A 150 8.49 7.85 7.78
CA VAL A 150 8.64 8.40 9.14
C VAL A 150 9.92 9.24 9.26
N ALA A 151 11.03 8.79 8.68
CA ALA A 151 12.28 9.56 8.70
C ALA A 151 12.12 10.90 7.95
N ASN A 152 11.48 10.90 6.79
CA ASN A 152 11.22 12.11 6.03
C ASN A 152 10.22 13.03 6.75
N ALA A 153 9.27 12.47 7.48
CA ALA A 153 8.28 13.24 8.25
C ALA A 153 8.89 14.05 9.40
N ALA A 154 10.12 13.75 9.81
CA ALA A 154 10.84 14.54 10.80
C ALA A 154 11.16 15.96 10.31
N THR A 155 11.29 16.15 8.99
CA THR A 155 11.56 17.46 8.36
C THR A 155 10.36 18.01 7.60
N ASP A 156 9.46 17.17 7.13
CA ASP A 156 8.23 17.54 6.43
C ASP A 156 7.07 16.64 6.89
N PRO A 157 6.22 17.12 7.83
CA PRO A 157 5.08 16.37 8.33
C PRO A 157 4.08 15.90 7.26
N GLY A 158 4.11 16.46 6.05
CA GLY A 158 3.34 16.01 4.90
C GLY A 158 3.59 14.55 4.56
N TRP A 159 4.74 13.99 4.91
CA TRP A 159 5.05 12.56 4.73
C TRP A 159 4.17 11.60 5.55
N TYR A 160 3.38 12.12 6.49
CA TYR A 160 2.39 11.27 7.14
C TYR A 160 1.16 11.01 6.27
N THR A 161 0.67 12.01 5.51
CA THR A 161 -0.65 11.88 4.83
C THR A 161 -0.72 12.41 3.40
N ALA A 162 0.37 12.92 2.83
CA ALA A 162 0.41 13.40 1.44
C ALA A 162 0.00 12.29 0.45
N THR A 163 -0.66 12.66 -0.65
CA THR A 163 -1.15 11.72 -1.67
C THR A 163 -0.26 11.67 -2.92
N ASP A 164 0.65 12.61 -3.06
CA ASP A 164 1.58 12.77 -4.20
C ASP A 164 2.88 11.99 -4.06
N ARG A 165 3.10 11.34 -2.92
CA ARG A 165 4.33 10.62 -2.58
C ARG A 165 4.05 9.38 -1.75
N ASP A 166 5.07 8.58 -1.49
CA ASP A 166 5.04 7.41 -0.61
C ASP A 166 4.95 7.82 0.87
N SER A 167 3.85 8.49 1.22
CA SER A 167 3.56 8.87 2.60
C SER A 167 3.22 7.65 3.45
N PHE A 168 3.29 7.81 4.80
CA PHE A 168 2.88 6.77 5.73
C PHE A 168 1.46 6.26 5.44
N HIS A 169 0.51 7.17 5.26
CA HIS A 169 -0.89 6.84 4.97
C HIS A 169 -1.03 6.02 3.68
N ARG A 170 -0.34 6.43 2.61
CA ARG A 170 -0.40 5.73 1.33
C ARG A 170 0.15 4.31 1.41
N ILE A 171 1.33 4.14 2.02
CA ILE A 171 1.95 2.82 2.19
C ILE A 171 1.11 1.94 3.12
N TRP A 172 0.59 2.51 4.21
CA TRP A 172 -0.28 1.79 5.14
C TRP A 172 -1.58 1.30 4.48
N PHE A 173 -2.18 2.15 3.64
CA PHE A 173 -3.33 1.78 2.83
C PHE A 173 -2.99 0.61 1.87
N GLU A 174 -1.81 0.61 1.24
CA GLU A 174 -1.37 -0.51 0.41
C GLU A 174 -1.28 -1.83 1.21
N VAL A 175 -0.73 -1.80 2.43
CA VAL A 175 -0.68 -2.99 3.31
C VAL A 175 -2.08 -3.51 3.60
N HIS A 176 -2.99 -2.62 3.97
CA HIS A 176 -4.39 -2.98 4.24
C HIS A 176 -5.06 -3.60 3.01
N GLU A 177 -4.98 -2.95 1.85
CA GLU A 177 -5.55 -3.44 0.59
C GLU A 177 -4.95 -4.79 0.18
N ASP A 178 -3.65 -4.97 0.37
CA ASP A 178 -2.96 -6.21 0.03
C ASP A 178 -3.43 -7.36 0.92
N LEU A 179 -3.59 -7.14 2.23
CA LEU A 179 -4.12 -8.13 3.16
C LEU A 179 -5.55 -8.55 2.82
N ILE A 180 -6.45 -7.58 2.64
CA ILE A 180 -7.86 -7.89 2.35
C ILE A 180 -8.03 -8.53 0.97
N ALA A 181 -7.25 -8.10 -0.04
CA ALA A 181 -7.26 -8.71 -1.35
C ALA A 181 -6.77 -10.16 -1.33
N THR A 182 -5.70 -10.43 -0.57
CA THR A 182 -5.14 -11.77 -0.39
C THR A 182 -6.15 -12.73 0.25
N LEU A 183 -6.91 -12.26 1.22
CA LEU A 183 -7.94 -13.05 1.90
C LEU A 183 -9.28 -13.09 1.16
N GLY A 184 -9.43 -12.39 0.03
CA GLY A 184 -10.70 -12.30 -0.69
C GLY A 184 -11.81 -11.59 0.10
N ILE A 185 -11.47 -10.75 1.06
CA ILE A 185 -12.42 -10.00 1.87
C ILE A 185 -13.06 -8.91 1.01
N ARG A 186 -14.38 -8.97 0.83
CA ARG A 186 -15.17 -7.94 0.13
C ARG A 186 -15.49 -6.80 1.10
N ARG A 187 -15.44 -5.58 0.57
CA ARG A 187 -15.94 -4.37 1.25
C ARG A 187 -17.42 -4.18 1.02
#